data_246a1df3f00d343aa6969b27e9c0e296
#
_entry.id   246a1df3f00d343aa6969b27e9c0e296
#
_cell.length_a   1.000
_cell.length_b   1.000
_cell.length_c   1.000
_cell.angle_alpha   90.00
_cell.angle_beta   90.00
_cell.angle_gamma   90.00
#
_symmetry.space_group_name_H-M   'P 1'
#
loop_
_entity.id
_entity.type
_entity.pdbx_description
1 polymer ?
#
loop_
_entity_poly.entity_id
_entity_poly.type
_entity_poly.pdbx_seq_one_letter_code
_entity_poly.pdbx_strand_id
1 'polypeptide(L)'
;MYVSDLALDDFRSYDELVLALDPGPTALIGPNGQGKTNLIEAVAYLSTLSSHRTGADTALVRRGAPGEPQPAGAVVRARVLHGERPSVLEIEIVAGKANRARLNRGGVRPRELLGMLRTVVFAPEDLALVREEPGIRRRFLDDLAVALRPSLAGVRAEHDKILAQRSSLLKSARVARRSGGVPASMISTLEVWDAQLAAAAARLIAARIDVVIRMRPWVAASYERVSEGRSVARLAYRSSLLDHEGGSQSDLADEAARDAAEAGLADAAATAARLESAMTQLREREIDRGTNLVGAHRDDLVLFLDALPARGFASHGEQWSLALALRLASYEMLRHDVDAYGGDGEPVLILDDVFASLDARRRTALVGVVSEAQQALLTAAVDEDVPDELAGARLRVSGSRVSRG
;
A
#
# COMPACT_ATOMS: atom_id res chain seq x y z
N MET A 1 12.23 14.10 2.90
CA MET A 1 11.08 14.99 3.26
C MET A 1 10.65 14.75 4.69
N TYR A 2 9.97 15.71 5.35
CA TYR A 2 9.42 15.50 6.69
C TYR A 2 8.16 16.34 6.92
N VAL A 3 7.31 15.91 7.85
CA VAL A 3 6.12 16.65 8.31
C VAL A 3 6.55 17.55 9.47
N SER A 4 6.41 18.87 9.31
CA SER A 4 6.73 19.83 10.39
C SER A 4 5.53 20.14 11.28
N ASP A 5 4.33 20.07 10.73
CA ASP A 5 3.10 20.36 11.45
C ASP A 5 1.99 19.40 11.04
N LEU A 6 1.23 18.91 12.00
CA LEU A 6 0.04 18.11 11.80
C LEU A 6 -1.14 18.75 12.52
N ALA A 7 -2.24 18.96 11.81
CA ALA A 7 -3.49 19.41 12.41
C ALA A 7 -4.63 18.45 12.05
N LEU A 8 -5.46 18.14 13.04
CA LEU A 8 -6.60 17.22 12.93
C LEU A 8 -7.86 17.95 13.46
N ASP A 9 -8.97 17.82 12.72
CA ASP A 9 -10.28 18.22 13.17
C ASP A 9 -11.23 17.01 13.00
N ASP A 10 -11.90 16.61 14.07
CA ASP A 10 -12.87 15.48 14.11
C ASP A 10 -12.33 14.17 13.50
N PHE A 11 -11.02 13.90 13.64
CA PHE A 11 -10.39 12.70 13.10
C PHE A 11 -10.23 11.61 14.16
N ARG A 12 -10.85 10.46 13.96
CA ARG A 12 -10.79 9.28 14.85
C ARG A 12 -11.22 9.61 16.29
N SER A 13 -10.27 9.75 17.22
CA SER A 13 -10.50 10.10 18.61
C SER A 13 -10.23 11.58 18.91
N TYR A 14 -9.69 12.33 17.96
CA TYR A 14 -9.33 13.73 18.12
C TYR A 14 -10.49 14.62 17.68
N ASP A 15 -10.95 15.49 18.55
CA ASP A 15 -11.84 16.61 18.22
C ASP A 15 -11.06 17.74 17.52
N GLU A 16 -9.96 18.17 18.13
CA GLU A 16 -9.02 19.14 17.58
C GLU A 16 -7.61 18.82 18.05
N LEU A 17 -6.62 18.91 17.15
CA LEU A 17 -5.21 18.81 17.48
C LEU A 17 -4.39 19.71 16.55
N VAL A 18 -3.40 20.41 17.12
CA VAL A 18 -2.29 21.01 16.39
C VAL A 18 -0.98 20.54 17.02
N LEU A 19 -0.13 19.92 16.24
CA LEU A 19 1.11 19.31 16.70
C LEU A 19 2.27 19.72 15.79
N ALA A 20 3.30 20.33 16.39
CA ALA A 20 4.58 20.55 15.73
C ALA A 20 5.46 19.31 15.87
N LEU A 21 6.08 18.89 14.77
CA LEU A 21 6.97 17.75 14.67
C LEU A 21 8.35 18.19 14.18
N ASP A 22 9.37 17.59 14.71
CA ASP A 22 10.76 17.86 14.35
C ASP A 22 11.30 16.76 13.40
N PRO A 23 12.36 17.00 12.62
CA PRO A 23 13.11 15.93 11.96
C PRO A 23 13.68 14.93 12.96
N GLY A 24 14.00 13.73 12.49
CA GLY A 24 14.50 12.63 13.30
C GLY A 24 13.40 11.79 13.97
N PRO A 25 13.77 10.93 14.91
CA PRO A 25 12.82 10.07 15.63
C PRO A 25 11.91 10.86 16.57
N THR A 26 10.60 10.59 16.53
CA THR A 26 9.61 11.10 17.50
C THR A 26 8.80 9.94 18.03
N ALA A 27 8.87 9.67 19.34
CA ALA A 27 8.12 8.63 20.02
C ALA A 27 6.83 9.19 20.63
N LEU A 28 5.69 8.62 20.23
CA LEU A 28 4.37 8.87 20.80
C LEU A 28 4.10 7.81 21.87
N ILE A 29 4.14 8.18 23.14
CA ILE A 29 4.13 7.25 24.28
C ILE A 29 2.86 7.43 25.08
N GLY A 30 2.22 6.32 25.44
CA GLY A 30 1.03 6.32 26.31
C GLY A 30 0.27 4.99 26.23
N PRO A 31 -0.62 4.72 27.16
CA PRO A 31 -1.40 3.48 27.18
C PRO A 31 -2.15 3.21 25.89
N ASN A 32 -2.55 1.95 25.66
CA ASN A 32 -3.33 1.59 24.48
C ASN A 32 -4.70 2.29 24.49
N GLY A 33 -5.21 2.62 23.29
CA GLY A 33 -6.49 3.32 23.14
C GLY A 33 -6.45 4.84 23.35
N GLN A 34 -5.28 5.45 23.62
CA GLN A 34 -5.16 6.89 23.88
C GLN A 34 -5.05 7.77 22.62
N GLY A 35 -5.00 7.15 21.43
CA GLY A 35 -4.97 7.89 20.16
C GLY A 35 -3.64 7.89 19.41
N LYS A 36 -2.56 7.26 19.94
CA LYS A 36 -1.24 7.19 19.29
C LYS A 36 -1.31 6.76 17.83
N THR A 37 -1.87 5.57 17.58
CA THR A 37 -2.07 5.02 16.23
C THR A 37 -2.89 5.95 15.33
N ASN A 38 -3.87 6.67 15.88
CA ASN A 38 -4.69 7.60 15.10
C ASN A 38 -3.88 8.79 14.56
N LEU A 39 -2.86 9.26 15.29
CA LEU A 39 -1.96 10.32 14.83
C LEU A 39 -1.13 9.88 13.62
N ILE A 40 -0.48 8.73 13.75
CA ILE A 40 0.36 8.21 12.66
C ILE A 40 -0.50 7.76 11.46
N GLU A 41 -1.72 7.27 11.72
CA GLU A 41 -2.70 6.96 10.67
C GLU A 41 -3.08 8.21 9.86
N ALA A 42 -3.21 9.36 10.49
CA ALA A 42 -3.50 10.62 9.79
C ALA A 42 -2.37 11.01 8.82
N VAL A 43 -1.11 10.86 9.24
CA VAL A 43 0.06 11.10 8.37
C VAL A 43 0.10 10.10 7.21
N ALA A 44 -0.08 8.81 7.51
CA ALA A 44 -0.13 7.76 6.49
C ALA A 44 -1.29 7.96 5.50
N TYR A 45 -2.46 8.41 5.98
CA TYR A 45 -3.61 8.67 5.13
C TYR A 45 -3.35 9.79 4.11
N LEU A 46 -2.66 10.86 4.49
CA LEU A 46 -2.27 11.93 3.55
C LEU A 46 -1.37 11.44 2.42
N SER A 47 -0.57 10.40 2.65
CA SER A 47 0.36 9.88 1.64
C SER A 47 -0.29 8.89 0.67
N THR A 48 -1.32 8.17 1.11
CA THR A 48 -1.92 7.06 0.34
C THR A 48 -3.39 7.26 0.00
N LEU A 49 -4.06 8.22 0.65
CA LEU A 49 -5.51 8.45 0.63
C LEU A 49 -6.31 7.18 0.99
N SER A 50 -5.70 6.32 1.79
CA SER A 50 -6.32 5.11 2.31
C SER A 50 -5.80 4.81 3.72
N SER A 51 -6.65 4.20 4.56
CA SER A 51 -6.21 3.72 5.86
C SER A 51 -5.69 2.29 5.75
N HIS A 52 -4.61 1.99 6.47
CA HIS A 52 -4.10 0.62 6.62
C HIS A 52 -4.97 -0.21 7.58
N ARG A 53 -5.88 0.43 8.36
CA ARG A 53 -6.73 -0.22 9.37
C ARG A 53 -8.18 -0.38 8.96
N THR A 54 -8.67 0.42 8.02
CA THR A 54 -10.07 0.38 7.60
C THR A 54 -10.21 0.59 6.10
N GLY A 55 -11.19 -0.09 5.49
CA GLY A 55 -11.53 0.11 4.08
C GLY A 55 -12.56 1.21 3.83
N ALA A 56 -13.11 1.84 4.88
CA ALA A 56 -14.14 2.85 4.77
C ALA A 56 -13.70 4.18 5.40
N ASP A 57 -13.63 5.24 4.59
CA ASP A 57 -13.24 6.58 5.04
C ASP A 57 -14.16 7.13 6.15
N THR A 58 -15.44 6.74 6.16
CA THR A 58 -16.38 7.12 7.22
C THR A 58 -15.96 6.68 8.61
N ALA A 59 -15.15 5.62 8.73
CA ALA A 59 -14.59 5.17 9.99
C ALA A 59 -13.49 6.08 10.54
N LEU A 60 -12.96 6.99 9.72
CA LEU A 60 -11.94 7.98 10.11
C LEU A 60 -12.56 9.22 10.78
N VAL A 61 -13.85 9.46 10.55
CA VAL A 61 -14.58 10.58 11.18
C VAL A 61 -14.84 10.25 12.65
N ARG A 62 -14.58 11.23 13.53
CA ARG A 62 -14.80 11.09 14.98
C ARG A 62 -16.26 10.71 15.26
N ARG A 63 -16.43 9.81 16.20
CA ARG A 63 -17.77 9.54 16.77
C ARG A 63 -18.01 10.49 17.94
N GLY A 64 -19.01 11.36 17.81
CA GLY A 64 -19.44 12.20 18.91
C GLY A 64 -19.87 11.38 20.14
N ALA A 65 -19.80 11.96 21.31
CA ALA A 65 -20.29 11.34 22.53
C ALA A 65 -21.83 11.10 22.44
N PRO A 66 -22.38 10.16 23.22
CA PRO A 66 -23.83 9.95 23.27
C PRO A 66 -24.58 11.26 23.57
N GLY A 67 -25.42 11.68 22.64
CA GLY A 67 -26.19 12.96 22.75
C GLY A 67 -25.53 14.16 22.04
N GLU A 68 -24.31 14.01 21.54
CA GLU A 68 -23.69 15.07 20.70
C GLU A 68 -24.01 14.88 19.21
N PRO A 69 -24.09 16.01 18.45
CA PRO A 69 -24.19 15.92 17.00
C PRO A 69 -23.00 15.14 16.41
N GLN A 70 -23.25 14.22 15.49
CA GLN A 70 -22.17 13.53 14.78
C GLN A 70 -21.48 14.52 13.84
N PRO A 71 -20.12 14.59 13.82
CA PRO A 71 -19.37 15.38 12.86
C PRO A 71 -19.73 15.01 11.42
N ALA A 72 -19.87 16.01 10.55
CA ALA A 72 -20.18 15.81 9.14
C ALA A 72 -18.99 15.27 8.33
N GLY A 73 -17.80 15.34 8.89
CA GLY A 73 -16.55 14.90 8.29
C GLY A 73 -15.37 15.11 9.23
N ALA A 74 -14.19 14.80 8.73
CA ALA A 74 -12.92 15.02 9.43
C ALA A 74 -11.95 15.78 8.52
N VAL A 75 -11.03 16.55 9.11
CA VAL A 75 -9.97 17.23 8.36
C VAL A 75 -8.62 16.77 8.86
N VAL A 76 -7.75 16.41 7.93
CA VAL A 76 -6.32 16.16 8.18
C VAL A 76 -5.53 17.17 7.39
N ARG A 77 -4.68 17.94 8.07
CA ARG A 77 -3.79 18.92 7.44
C ARG A 77 -2.37 18.69 7.90
N ALA A 78 -1.42 18.69 6.96
CA ALA A 78 0.00 18.63 7.29
C ALA A 78 0.79 19.66 6.48
N ARG A 79 1.83 20.20 7.12
CA ARG A 79 2.89 20.95 6.44
C ARG A 79 4.06 20.01 6.22
N VAL A 80 4.40 19.78 4.95
CA VAL A 80 5.47 18.88 4.51
C VAL A 80 6.60 19.72 3.94
N LEU A 81 7.83 19.43 4.34
CA LEU A 81 9.03 20.06 3.80
C LEU A 81 9.78 19.08 2.90
N HIS A 82 10.10 19.53 1.69
CA HIS A 82 11.01 18.88 0.76
C HIS A 82 12.26 19.78 0.65
N GLY A 83 13.35 19.41 1.31
CA GLY A 83 14.44 20.34 1.57
C GLY A 83 13.90 21.59 2.28
N GLU A 84 14.07 22.76 1.68
CA GLU A 84 13.57 24.04 2.23
C GLU A 84 12.17 24.44 1.70
N ARG A 85 11.55 23.63 0.83
CA ARG A 85 10.27 23.99 0.19
C ARG A 85 9.08 23.44 0.98
N PRO A 86 8.28 24.30 1.64
CA PRO A 86 7.08 23.89 2.34
C PRO A 86 5.91 23.67 1.37
N SER A 87 5.12 22.64 1.64
CA SER A 87 3.82 22.39 1.04
C SER A 87 2.81 22.10 2.12
N VAL A 88 1.62 22.69 2.02
CA VAL A 88 0.51 22.42 2.94
C VAL A 88 -0.49 21.53 2.22
N LEU A 89 -0.65 20.32 2.74
CA LEU A 89 -1.59 19.30 2.28
C LEU A 89 -2.80 19.30 3.21
N GLU A 90 -3.99 19.30 2.65
CA GLU A 90 -5.23 19.19 3.41
C GLU A 90 -6.18 18.22 2.72
N ILE A 91 -6.77 17.32 3.48
CA ILE A 91 -7.85 16.46 3.06
C ILE A 91 -9.05 16.59 3.99
N GLU A 92 -10.21 16.86 3.43
CA GLU A 92 -11.50 16.85 4.12
C GLU A 92 -12.22 15.54 3.77
N ILE A 93 -12.36 14.67 4.75
CA ILE A 93 -13.07 13.40 4.67
C ILE A 93 -14.54 13.68 4.95
N VAL A 94 -15.38 13.57 3.92
CA VAL A 94 -16.81 13.91 4.05
C VAL A 94 -17.65 12.63 4.15
N ALA A 95 -18.37 12.48 5.24
CA ALA A 95 -19.22 11.31 5.46
C ALA A 95 -20.25 11.15 4.31
N GLY A 96 -20.21 10.02 3.61
CA GLY A 96 -21.16 9.69 2.54
C GLY A 96 -21.02 10.49 1.23
N LYS A 97 -19.94 11.26 1.07
CA LYS A 97 -19.64 12.03 -0.15
C LYS A 97 -18.19 11.86 -0.56
N ALA A 98 -17.84 12.39 -1.74
CA ALA A 98 -16.46 12.43 -2.18
C ALA A 98 -15.63 13.36 -1.30
N ASN A 99 -14.42 12.93 -0.93
CA ASN A 99 -13.47 13.72 -0.18
C ASN A 99 -13.02 14.95 -0.98
N ARG A 100 -12.66 16.03 -0.28
CA ARG A 100 -12.13 17.26 -0.85
C ARG A 100 -10.68 17.43 -0.44
N ALA A 101 -9.87 18.04 -1.31
CA ALA A 101 -8.46 18.27 -1.02
C ALA A 101 -8.04 19.70 -1.36
N ARG A 102 -7.01 20.18 -0.64
CA ARG A 102 -6.33 21.44 -0.94
C ARG A 102 -4.81 21.24 -0.89
N LEU A 103 -4.13 21.87 -1.82
CA LEU A 103 -2.68 22.03 -1.85
C LEU A 103 -2.34 23.51 -1.78
N ASN A 104 -1.59 23.92 -0.75
CA ASN A 104 -1.23 25.33 -0.52
C ASN A 104 -2.45 26.27 -0.57
N ARG A 105 -3.57 25.85 0.06
CA ARG A 105 -4.88 26.55 0.10
C ARG A 105 -5.69 26.50 -1.21
N GLY A 106 -5.09 26.10 -2.34
CA GLY A 106 -5.79 25.90 -3.62
C GLY A 106 -6.55 24.57 -3.62
N GLY A 107 -7.81 24.58 -4.07
CA GLY A 107 -8.60 23.34 -4.22
C GLY A 107 -8.02 22.46 -5.33
N VAL A 108 -7.82 21.17 -5.02
CA VAL A 108 -7.30 20.16 -5.96
C VAL A 108 -8.12 18.87 -5.84
N ARG A 109 -7.97 17.96 -6.78
CA ARG A 109 -8.54 16.62 -6.63
C ARG A 109 -7.71 15.83 -5.59
N PRO A 110 -8.31 14.99 -4.73
CA PRO A 110 -7.57 14.23 -3.71
C PRO A 110 -6.34 13.52 -4.27
N ARG A 111 -6.45 12.88 -5.44
CA ARG A 111 -5.33 12.18 -6.08
C ARG A 111 -4.11 13.07 -6.43
N GLU A 112 -4.28 14.37 -6.51
CA GLU A 112 -3.19 15.33 -6.80
C GLU A 112 -2.31 15.58 -5.56
N LEU A 113 -2.74 15.14 -4.37
CA LEU A 113 -1.91 15.10 -3.16
C LEU A 113 -0.94 13.92 -3.15
N LEU A 114 -1.23 12.84 -3.92
CA LEU A 114 -0.39 11.66 -3.94
C LEU A 114 1.02 12.00 -4.45
N GLY A 115 2.01 11.47 -3.76
CA GLY A 115 3.41 11.77 -4.01
C GLY A 115 3.94 13.03 -3.31
N MET A 116 3.08 13.95 -2.86
CA MET A 116 3.52 15.13 -2.09
C MET A 116 4.04 14.78 -0.70
N LEU A 117 3.59 13.66 -0.15
CA LEU A 117 4.11 13.03 1.05
C LEU A 117 4.31 11.55 0.75
N ARG A 118 5.43 10.99 1.14
CA ARG A 118 5.70 9.55 1.09
C ARG A 118 5.82 9.02 2.51
N THR A 119 5.23 7.89 2.79
CA THR A 119 5.35 7.19 4.08
C THR A 119 5.61 5.72 3.87
N VAL A 120 6.34 5.10 4.78
CA VAL A 120 6.40 3.64 4.90
C VAL A 120 5.94 3.28 6.31
N VAL A 121 4.87 2.52 6.37
CA VAL A 121 4.25 2.10 7.63
C VAL A 121 4.72 0.69 7.96
N PHE A 122 5.21 0.50 9.17
CA PHE A 122 5.47 -0.78 9.81
C PHE A 122 4.42 -0.99 10.89
N ALA A 123 3.68 -2.07 10.80
CA ALA A 123 2.62 -2.40 11.76
C ALA A 123 2.53 -3.93 11.95
N PRO A 124 1.99 -4.42 13.07
CA PRO A 124 1.81 -5.85 13.29
C PRO A 124 0.97 -6.54 12.19
N GLU A 125 0.08 -5.79 11.55
CA GLU A 125 -0.75 -6.23 10.42
C GLU A 125 0.06 -6.60 9.18
N ASP A 126 1.34 -6.20 9.08
CA ASP A 126 2.20 -6.51 7.93
C ASP A 126 2.46 -8.01 7.74
N LEU A 127 2.26 -8.82 8.78
CA LEU A 127 2.23 -10.28 8.65
C LEU A 127 1.24 -10.77 7.61
N ALA A 128 0.18 -10.01 7.36
CA ALA A 128 -0.80 -10.30 6.32
C ALA A 128 -0.18 -10.35 4.91
N LEU A 129 0.90 -9.59 4.64
CA LEU A 129 1.64 -9.65 3.38
C LEU A 129 2.17 -11.06 3.08
N VAL A 130 2.56 -11.79 4.12
CA VAL A 130 3.12 -13.15 3.98
C VAL A 130 2.03 -14.21 4.06
N ARG A 131 1.04 -14.03 4.94
CA ARG A 131 0.06 -15.08 5.29
C ARG A 131 -1.20 -15.07 4.46
N GLU A 132 -1.69 -13.87 4.15
CA GLU A 132 -3.05 -13.72 3.65
C GLU A 132 -3.15 -13.80 2.12
N GLU A 133 -4.36 -13.50 1.62
CA GLU A 133 -4.71 -13.64 0.23
C GLU A 133 -3.99 -12.62 -0.67
N PRO A 134 -3.85 -12.89 -1.98
CA PRO A 134 -3.15 -12.04 -2.94
C PRO A 134 -3.59 -10.58 -2.98
N GLY A 135 -4.81 -10.29 -2.54
CA GLY A 135 -5.36 -8.94 -2.53
C GLY A 135 -4.52 -7.92 -1.75
N ILE A 136 -3.94 -8.34 -0.61
CA ILE A 136 -3.09 -7.48 0.23
C ILE A 136 -1.78 -7.20 -0.48
N ARG A 137 -1.16 -8.21 -1.08
CA ARG A 137 0.11 -8.05 -1.82
C ARG A 137 -0.06 -7.23 -3.09
N ARG A 138 -1.18 -7.36 -3.80
CA ARG A 138 -1.50 -6.46 -4.93
C ARG A 138 -1.62 -5.01 -4.49
N ARG A 139 -2.35 -4.75 -3.39
CA ARG A 139 -2.45 -3.40 -2.83
C ARG A 139 -1.09 -2.84 -2.46
N PHE A 140 -0.25 -3.64 -1.82
CA PHE A 140 1.12 -3.25 -1.46
C PHE A 140 1.95 -2.83 -2.69
N LEU A 141 1.91 -3.62 -3.78
CA LEU A 141 2.57 -3.25 -5.03
C LEU A 141 1.99 -1.98 -5.66
N ASP A 142 0.66 -1.87 -5.67
CA ASP A 142 -0.03 -0.69 -6.23
C ASP A 142 0.30 0.59 -5.46
N ASP A 143 0.33 0.51 -4.13
CA ASP A 143 0.64 1.66 -3.28
C ASP A 143 2.11 2.09 -3.48
N LEU A 144 3.05 1.15 -3.62
CA LEU A 144 4.45 1.45 -3.96
C LEU A 144 4.60 2.01 -5.38
N ALA A 145 3.90 1.45 -6.36
CA ALA A 145 3.90 1.97 -7.72
C ALA A 145 3.40 3.42 -7.78
N VAL A 146 2.35 3.74 -7.02
CA VAL A 146 1.82 5.11 -6.89
C VAL A 146 2.79 6.02 -6.14
N ALA A 147 3.46 5.54 -5.08
CA ALA A 147 4.47 6.32 -4.37
C ALA A 147 5.67 6.68 -5.26
N LEU A 148 6.09 5.77 -6.15
CA LEU A 148 7.13 6.04 -7.15
C LEU A 148 6.63 6.94 -8.28
N ARG A 149 5.41 6.69 -8.79
CA ARG A 149 4.80 7.39 -9.92
C ARG A 149 3.34 7.74 -9.63
N PRO A 150 3.05 8.90 -9.05
CA PRO A 150 1.69 9.32 -8.65
C PRO A 150 0.63 9.25 -9.76
N SER A 151 1.03 9.39 -11.02
CA SER A 151 0.13 9.25 -12.19
C SER A 151 -0.53 7.88 -12.29
N LEU A 152 0.08 6.83 -11.72
CA LEU A 152 -0.47 5.47 -11.71
C LEU A 152 -1.73 5.33 -10.85
N ALA A 153 -1.98 6.28 -9.92
CA ALA A 153 -3.25 6.32 -9.19
C ALA A 153 -4.47 6.46 -10.13
N GLY A 154 -4.30 7.22 -11.23
CA GLY A 154 -5.32 7.32 -12.28
C GLY A 154 -5.56 6.01 -13.01
N VAL A 155 -4.48 5.29 -13.33
CA VAL A 155 -4.54 3.98 -14.01
C VAL A 155 -5.23 2.94 -13.13
N ARG A 156 -4.88 2.90 -11.83
CA ARG A 156 -5.52 2.00 -10.86
C ARG A 156 -7.02 2.28 -10.75
N ALA A 157 -7.41 3.55 -10.56
CA ALA A 157 -8.82 3.93 -10.46
C ALA A 157 -9.62 3.63 -11.73
N GLU A 158 -9.01 3.82 -12.90
CA GLU A 158 -9.59 3.46 -14.18
C GLU A 158 -9.80 1.95 -14.31
N HIS A 159 -8.75 1.17 -14.01
CA HIS A 159 -8.82 -0.30 -13.98
C HIS A 159 -9.95 -0.80 -13.08
N ASP A 160 -10.02 -0.31 -11.83
CA ASP A 160 -11.02 -0.76 -10.86
C ASP A 160 -12.45 -0.41 -11.30
N LYS A 161 -12.65 0.77 -11.90
CA LYS A 161 -13.93 1.18 -12.48
C LYS A 161 -14.35 0.26 -13.62
N ILE A 162 -13.45 0.00 -14.57
CA ILE A 162 -13.73 -0.87 -15.74
C ILE A 162 -14.00 -2.30 -15.27
N LEU A 163 -13.19 -2.80 -14.35
CA LEU A 163 -13.36 -4.13 -13.75
C LEU A 163 -14.74 -4.29 -13.08
N ALA A 164 -15.18 -3.27 -12.33
CA ALA A 164 -16.51 -3.29 -11.70
C ALA A 164 -17.65 -3.33 -12.74
N GLN A 165 -17.56 -2.53 -13.83
CA GLN A 165 -18.55 -2.51 -14.90
C GLN A 165 -18.60 -3.86 -15.64
N ARG A 166 -17.42 -4.40 -16.02
CA ARG A 166 -17.34 -5.70 -16.70
C ARG A 166 -17.86 -6.83 -15.81
N SER A 167 -17.53 -6.80 -14.49
CA SER A 167 -18.04 -7.78 -13.53
C SER A 167 -19.56 -7.75 -13.39
N SER A 168 -20.16 -6.55 -13.43
CA SER A 168 -21.61 -6.41 -13.41
C SER A 168 -22.24 -6.99 -14.68
N LEU A 169 -21.64 -6.71 -15.84
CA LEU A 169 -22.12 -7.24 -17.13
C LEU A 169 -22.01 -8.76 -17.20
N LEU A 170 -20.92 -9.37 -16.72
CA LEU A 170 -20.76 -10.83 -16.65
C LEU A 170 -21.80 -11.48 -15.76
N LYS A 171 -22.15 -10.86 -14.61
CA LYS A 171 -23.23 -11.36 -13.73
C LYS A 171 -24.59 -11.32 -14.48
N SER A 172 -24.87 -10.25 -15.21
CA SER A 172 -26.09 -10.12 -16.02
C SER A 172 -26.13 -11.14 -17.17
N ALA A 173 -24.99 -11.35 -17.86
CA ALA A 173 -24.84 -12.34 -18.92
C ALA A 173 -25.08 -13.77 -18.41
N ARG A 174 -24.58 -14.09 -17.22
CA ARG A 174 -24.84 -15.38 -16.55
C ARG A 174 -26.33 -15.61 -16.29
N VAL A 175 -27.04 -14.58 -15.86
CA VAL A 175 -28.50 -14.67 -15.64
C VAL A 175 -29.23 -14.87 -16.98
N ALA A 176 -28.91 -14.07 -18.00
CA ALA A 176 -29.50 -14.19 -19.35
C ALA A 176 -29.27 -15.58 -19.95
N ARG A 177 -28.06 -16.14 -19.80
CA ARG A 177 -27.72 -17.51 -20.27
C ARG A 177 -28.62 -18.56 -19.67
N ARG A 178 -28.95 -18.46 -18.38
CA ARG A 178 -29.87 -19.38 -17.68
C ARG A 178 -31.33 -19.22 -18.12
N SER A 179 -31.67 -18.04 -18.66
CA SER A 179 -33.04 -17.69 -19.06
C SER A 179 -33.30 -17.85 -20.57
N GLY A 180 -32.37 -18.45 -21.33
CA GLY A 180 -32.60 -18.71 -22.76
C GLY A 180 -31.50 -18.24 -23.70
N GLY A 181 -30.41 -17.64 -23.20
CA GLY A 181 -29.26 -17.25 -24.02
C GLY A 181 -28.77 -15.84 -23.74
N VAL A 182 -27.53 -15.58 -24.13
CA VAL A 182 -26.90 -14.24 -24.00
C VAL A 182 -27.18 -13.43 -25.24
N PRO A 183 -27.78 -12.23 -25.13
CA PRO A 183 -28.02 -11.37 -26.31
C PRO A 183 -26.73 -10.95 -26.99
N ALA A 184 -26.73 -10.87 -28.33
CA ALA A 184 -25.56 -10.44 -29.09
C ALA A 184 -25.08 -9.02 -28.72
N SER A 185 -26.00 -8.12 -28.38
CA SER A 185 -25.66 -6.77 -27.87
C SER A 185 -24.86 -6.79 -26.56
N MET A 186 -25.10 -7.77 -25.69
CA MET A 186 -24.36 -7.94 -24.45
C MET A 186 -22.94 -8.45 -24.73
N ILE A 187 -22.79 -9.35 -25.72
CA ILE A 187 -21.47 -9.82 -26.17
C ILE A 187 -20.65 -8.67 -26.75
N SER A 188 -21.22 -7.88 -27.66
CA SER A 188 -20.54 -6.70 -28.22
C SER A 188 -20.15 -5.68 -27.16
N THR A 189 -20.97 -5.50 -26.11
CA THR A 189 -20.63 -4.65 -24.99
C THR A 189 -19.47 -5.22 -24.15
N LEU A 190 -19.42 -6.55 -23.96
CA LEU A 190 -18.27 -7.21 -23.31
C LEU A 190 -16.98 -6.98 -24.07
N GLU A 191 -16.99 -7.04 -25.41
CA GLU A 191 -15.81 -6.81 -26.24
C GLU A 191 -15.23 -5.39 -26.04
N VAL A 192 -16.07 -4.39 -25.90
CA VAL A 192 -15.62 -3.02 -25.58
C VAL A 192 -14.95 -2.96 -24.20
N TRP A 193 -15.56 -3.62 -23.20
CA TRP A 193 -14.96 -3.67 -21.86
C TRP A 193 -13.71 -4.54 -21.81
N ASP A 194 -13.60 -5.60 -22.62
CA ASP A 194 -12.41 -6.44 -22.75
C ASP A 194 -11.20 -5.61 -23.19
N ALA A 195 -11.34 -4.85 -24.28
CA ALA A 195 -10.27 -3.98 -24.78
C ALA A 195 -9.84 -2.92 -23.75
N GLN A 196 -10.82 -2.25 -23.10
CA GLN A 196 -10.51 -1.24 -22.08
C GLN A 196 -9.85 -1.85 -20.84
N LEU A 197 -10.35 -3.00 -20.34
CA LEU A 197 -9.77 -3.69 -19.19
C LEU A 197 -8.37 -4.19 -19.49
N ALA A 198 -8.16 -4.78 -20.67
CA ALA A 198 -6.86 -5.27 -21.11
C ALA A 198 -5.82 -4.14 -21.13
N ALA A 199 -6.16 -2.98 -21.72
CA ALA A 199 -5.27 -1.82 -21.78
C ALA A 199 -4.92 -1.27 -20.37
N ALA A 200 -5.90 -1.12 -19.48
CA ALA A 200 -5.68 -0.63 -18.13
C ALA A 200 -4.90 -1.66 -17.26
N ALA A 201 -5.25 -2.95 -17.39
CA ALA A 201 -4.58 -4.04 -16.67
C ALA A 201 -3.10 -4.18 -17.08
N ALA A 202 -2.79 -4.10 -18.37
CA ALA A 202 -1.42 -4.21 -18.88
C ALA A 202 -0.51 -3.10 -18.32
N ARG A 203 -1.00 -1.87 -18.27
CA ARG A 203 -0.27 -0.74 -17.64
C ARG A 203 0.00 -0.98 -16.15
N LEU A 204 -0.98 -1.53 -15.44
CA LEU A 204 -0.85 -1.84 -14.02
C LEU A 204 0.12 -3.01 -13.79
N ILE A 205 0.07 -4.05 -14.62
CA ILE A 205 0.99 -5.20 -14.59
C ILE A 205 2.43 -4.73 -14.82
N ALA A 206 2.67 -3.94 -15.86
CA ALA A 206 4.00 -3.40 -16.14
C ALA A 206 4.55 -2.56 -14.96
N ALA A 207 3.70 -1.74 -14.33
CA ALA A 207 4.09 -0.95 -13.16
C ALA A 207 4.43 -1.83 -11.95
N ARG A 208 3.67 -2.89 -11.68
CA ARG A 208 3.94 -3.84 -10.59
C ARG A 208 5.25 -4.61 -10.81
N ILE A 209 5.51 -5.02 -12.05
CA ILE A 209 6.76 -5.71 -12.41
C ILE A 209 7.96 -4.79 -12.19
N ASP A 210 7.89 -3.52 -12.58
CA ASP A 210 8.95 -2.54 -12.31
C ASP A 210 9.22 -2.42 -10.81
N VAL A 211 8.17 -2.34 -9.98
CA VAL A 211 8.30 -2.35 -8.52
C VAL A 211 8.98 -3.63 -8.01
N VAL A 212 8.55 -4.81 -8.48
CA VAL A 212 9.11 -6.09 -8.04
C VAL A 212 10.60 -6.20 -8.38
N ILE A 213 10.98 -5.83 -9.60
CA ILE A 213 12.38 -5.85 -10.05
C ILE A 213 13.22 -4.90 -9.19
N ARG A 214 12.76 -3.67 -8.96
CA ARG A 214 13.46 -2.68 -8.13
C ARG A 214 13.58 -3.10 -6.66
N MET A 215 12.58 -3.81 -6.13
CA MET A 215 12.57 -4.28 -4.73
C MET A 215 13.52 -5.46 -4.48
N ARG A 216 13.81 -6.31 -5.46
CA ARG A 216 14.58 -7.56 -5.26
C ARG A 216 15.89 -7.37 -4.50
N PRO A 217 16.81 -6.47 -4.91
CA PRO A 217 18.08 -6.29 -4.20
C PRO A 217 17.87 -5.82 -2.76
N TRP A 218 16.89 -4.92 -2.54
CA TRP A 218 16.58 -4.39 -1.21
C TRP A 218 15.95 -5.42 -0.30
N VAL A 219 15.08 -6.31 -0.82
CA VAL A 219 14.47 -7.38 -0.03
C VAL A 219 15.51 -8.40 0.38
N ALA A 220 16.39 -8.81 -0.53
CA ALA A 220 17.46 -9.75 -0.22
C ALA A 220 18.38 -9.20 0.90
N ALA A 221 18.89 -7.97 0.74
CA ALA A 221 19.74 -7.31 1.72
C ALA A 221 19.04 -7.09 3.07
N SER A 222 17.77 -6.65 3.04
CA SER A 222 17.00 -6.41 4.26
C SER A 222 16.70 -7.71 5.01
N TYR A 223 16.36 -8.78 4.28
CA TYR A 223 16.10 -10.07 4.90
C TYR A 223 17.37 -10.66 5.56
N GLU A 224 18.52 -10.55 4.91
CA GLU A 224 19.80 -10.96 5.48
C GLU A 224 20.09 -10.25 6.81
N ARG A 225 19.80 -8.94 6.89
CA ARG A 225 19.99 -8.14 8.12
C ARG A 225 19.08 -8.58 9.28
N VAL A 226 17.83 -8.96 8.99
CA VAL A 226 16.81 -9.24 10.02
C VAL A 226 16.62 -10.73 10.30
N SER A 227 17.17 -11.62 9.46
CA SER A 227 17.14 -13.07 9.62
C SER A 227 18.47 -13.61 10.15
N GLU A 228 18.52 -14.90 10.47
CA GLU A 228 19.78 -15.58 10.86
C GLU A 228 20.67 -15.94 9.67
N GLY A 229 20.37 -15.47 8.47
CA GLY A 229 21.15 -15.76 7.25
C GLY A 229 21.04 -17.21 6.77
N ARG A 230 20.01 -17.95 7.19
CA ARG A 230 19.79 -19.35 6.83
C ARG A 230 19.07 -19.53 5.50
N SER A 231 18.41 -18.47 5.02
CA SER A 231 17.60 -18.51 3.79
C SER A 231 17.73 -17.19 3.04
N VAL A 232 17.49 -17.24 1.72
CA VAL A 232 17.46 -16.07 0.84
C VAL A 232 16.03 -15.74 0.49
N ALA A 233 15.63 -14.48 0.76
CA ALA A 233 14.30 -13.99 0.36
C ALA A 233 14.29 -13.59 -1.11
N ARG A 234 13.29 -14.08 -1.86
CA ARG A 234 13.11 -13.79 -3.29
C ARG A 234 11.69 -13.37 -3.58
N LEU A 235 11.52 -12.55 -4.62
CA LEU A 235 10.24 -12.07 -5.12
C LEU A 235 10.01 -12.54 -6.55
N ALA A 236 8.77 -12.95 -6.86
CA ALA A 236 8.32 -13.25 -8.20
C ALA A 236 6.93 -12.68 -8.46
N TYR A 237 6.69 -12.14 -9.65
CA TYR A 237 5.37 -11.72 -10.08
C TYR A 237 4.65 -12.86 -10.77
N ARG A 238 3.55 -13.34 -10.18
CA ARG A 238 2.68 -14.35 -10.77
C ARG A 238 1.57 -13.68 -11.56
N SER A 239 1.51 -13.94 -12.85
CA SER A 239 0.47 -13.41 -13.72
C SER A 239 -0.56 -14.46 -14.09
N SER A 240 -1.83 -14.15 -13.91
CA SER A 240 -2.95 -14.97 -14.36
C SER A 240 -3.00 -15.14 -15.88
N LEU A 241 -2.39 -14.22 -16.64
CA LEU A 241 -2.22 -14.35 -18.08
C LEU A 241 -1.25 -15.49 -18.41
N LEU A 242 -0.08 -15.52 -17.76
CA LEU A 242 0.90 -16.58 -17.97
C LEU A 242 0.36 -17.93 -17.49
N ASP A 243 -0.35 -17.99 -16.36
CA ASP A 243 -1.03 -19.20 -15.89
C ASP A 243 -2.01 -19.73 -16.94
N HIS A 244 -2.73 -18.85 -17.67
CA HIS A 244 -3.62 -19.23 -18.76
C HIS A 244 -2.84 -19.77 -19.98
N GLU A 245 -1.68 -19.21 -20.29
CA GLU A 245 -0.82 -19.61 -21.41
C GLU A 245 0.01 -20.85 -21.15
N GLY A 246 -0.12 -21.47 -19.96
CA GLY A 246 0.53 -22.73 -19.60
C GLY A 246 1.77 -22.58 -18.71
N GLY A 247 2.04 -21.39 -18.19
CA GLY A 247 3.10 -21.15 -17.19
C GLY A 247 2.82 -21.90 -15.88
N SER A 248 3.88 -22.29 -15.18
CA SER A 248 3.78 -23.05 -13.95
C SER A 248 4.36 -22.30 -12.75
N GLN A 249 3.98 -22.73 -11.54
CA GLN A 249 4.55 -22.17 -10.32
C GLN A 249 6.02 -22.51 -10.13
N SER A 250 6.51 -23.62 -10.73
CA SER A 250 7.93 -24.00 -10.71
C SER A 250 8.79 -23.00 -11.46
N ASP A 251 8.26 -22.37 -12.53
CA ASP A 251 8.98 -21.38 -13.33
C ASP A 251 9.27 -20.10 -12.53
N LEU A 252 8.45 -19.80 -11.51
CA LEU A 252 8.66 -18.65 -10.63
C LEU A 252 9.85 -18.83 -9.66
N ALA A 253 10.22 -20.07 -9.33
CA ALA A 253 11.38 -20.39 -8.48
C ALA A 253 12.68 -20.37 -9.26
N ASP A 254 12.65 -20.61 -10.58
CA ASP A 254 13.79 -20.50 -11.49
C ASP A 254 14.01 -19.04 -11.89
N GLU A 255 15.19 -18.50 -11.66
CA GLU A 255 15.47 -17.08 -11.88
C GLU A 255 15.42 -16.69 -13.36
N ALA A 256 15.95 -17.54 -14.24
CA ALA A 256 16.00 -17.21 -15.67
C ALA A 256 14.61 -17.31 -16.31
N ALA A 257 13.82 -18.33 -15.95
CA ALA A 257 12.45 -18.49 -16.41
C ALA A 257 11.56 -17.34 -15.92
N ARG A 258 11.66 -16.99 -14.64
CA ARG A 258 10.94 -15.86 -14.02
C ARG A 258 11.27 -14.55 -14.72
N ASP A 259 12.55 -14.21 -14.90
CA ASP A 259 12.99 -12.95 -15.48
C ASP A 259 12.55 -12.83 -16.96
N ALA A 260 12.61 -13.93 -17.71
CA ALA A 260 12.08 -13.98 -19.07
C ALA A 260 10.55 -13.77 -19.12
N ALA A 261 9.81 -14.40 -18.22
CA ALA A 261 8.36 -14.27 -18.10
C ALA A 261 7.94 -12.83 -17.75
N GLU A 262 8.60 -12.23 -16.77
CA GLU A 262 8.32 -10.84 -16.36
C GLU A 262 8.72 -9.83 -17.45
N ALA A 263 9.85 -10.02 -18.14
CA ALA A 263 10.25 -9.19 -19.27
C ALA A 263 9.21 -9.24 -20.40
N GLY A 264 8.60 -10.40 -20.65
CA GLY A 264 7.53 -10.59 -21.62
C GLY A 264 6.21 -9.89 -21.26
N LEU A 265 6.05 -9.42 -20.02
CA LEU A 265 4.89 -8.66 -19.55
C LEU A 265 5.16 -7.15 -19.38
N ALA A 266 6.41 -6.72 -19.49
CA ALA A 266 6.80 -5.32 -19.29
C ALA A 266 6.33 -4.40 -20.43
N ASP A 267 6.18 -4.93 -21.66
CA ASP A 267 5.54 -4.21 -22.77
C ASP A 267 4.02 -4.19 -22.59
N ALA A 268 3.50 -3.03 -22.18
CA ALA A 268 2.08 -2.87 -21.92
C ALA A 268 1.20 -3.04 -23.17
N ALA A 269 1.69 -2.70 -24.38
CA ALA A 269 0.90 -2.85 -25.61
C ALA A 269 0.79 -4.33 -25.99
N ALA A 270 1.90 -5.05 -25.99
CA ALA A 270 1.91 -6.49 -26.26
C ALA A 270 1.11 -7.27 -25.21
N THR A 271 1.24 -6.93 -23.94
CA THR A 271 0.50 -7.55 -22.82
C THR A 271 -1.01 -7.27 -22.92
N ALA A 272 -1.42 -6.06 -23.34
CA ALA A 272 -2.84 -5.74 -23.57
C ALA A 272 -3.45 -6.63 -24.65
N ALA A 273 -2.78 -6.81 -25.79
CA ALA A 273 -3.26 -7.67 -26.88
C ALA A 273 -3.41 -9.14 -26.44
N ARG A 274 -2.46 -9.66 -25.64
CA ARG A 274 -2.52 -11.01 -25.07
C ARG A 274 -3.67 -11.16 -24.07
N LEU A 275 -3.90 -10.17 -23.20
CA LEU A 275 -5.02 -10.15 -22.25
C LEU A 275 -6.37 -10.15 -22.98
N GLU A 276 -6.54 -9.34 -24.03
CA GLU A 276 -7.76 -9.28 -24.82
C GLU A 276 -8.04 -10.62 -25.50
N SER A 277 -7.01 -11.25 -26.07
CA SER A 277 -7.10 -12.60 -26.63
C SER A 277 -7.51 -13.63 -25.57
N ALA A 278 -6.88 -13.61 -24.39
CA ALA A 278 -7.21 -14.51 -23.30
C ALA A 278 -8.65 -14.31 -22.78
N MET A 279 -9.12 -13.07 -22.65
CA MET A 279 -10.51 -12.75 -22.29
C MET A 279 -11.49 -13.29 -23.31
N THR A 280 -11.16 -13.19 -24.61
CA THR A 280 -11.97 -13.75 -25.70
C THR A 280 -12.06 -15.28 -25.59
N GLN A 281 -10.95 -15.96 -25.36
CA GLN A 281 -10.91 -17.43 -25.20
C GLN A 281 -11.63 -17.89 -23.92
N LEU A 282 -11.61 -17.12 -22.86
CA LEU A 282 -12.21 -17.44 -21.57
C LEU A 282 -13.69 -17.00 -21.47
N ARG A 283 -14.23 -16.24 -22.44
CA ARG A 283 -15.53 -15.57 -22.38
C ARG A 283 -16.65 -16.48 -21.93
N GLU A 284 -16.79 -17.67 -22.55
CA GLU A 284 -17.81 -18.63 -22.19
C GLU A 284 -17.73 -19.05 -20.71
N ARG A 285 -16.53 -19.34 -20.24
CA ARG A 285 -16.28 -19.73 -18.84
C ARG A 285 -16.50 -18.57 -17.87
N GLU A 286 -16.18 -17.34 -18.29
CA GLU A 286 -16.42 -16.13 -17.48
C GLU A 286 -17.91 -15.83 -17.36
N ILE A 287 -18.68 -16.01 -18.43
CA ILE A 287 -20.15 -15.89 -18.40
C ILE A 287 -20.76 -16.95 -17.50
N ASP A 288 -20.33 -18.22 -17.60
CA ASP A 288 -20.83 -19.29 -16.76
C ASP A 288 -20.60 -19.05 -15.26
N ARG A 289 -19.44 -18.53 -14.92
CA ARG A 289 -19.07 -18.21 -13.54
C ARG A 289 -19.59 -16.84 -13.08
N GLY A 290 -19.85 -15.92 -14.01
CA GLY A 290 -20.20 -14.52 -13.73
C GLY A 290 -19.04 -13.73 -13.13
N THR A 291 -17.78 -14.09 -13.46
CA THR A 291 -16.56 -13.48 -12.89
C THR A 291 -15.45 -13.36 -13.90
N ASN A 292 -14.61 -12.34 -13.76
CA ASN A 292 -13.39 -12.19 -14.55
C ASN A 292 -12.36 -13.26 -14.13
N LEU A 293 -11.73 -13.94 -15.08
CA LEU A 293 -10.81 -15.04 -14.83
C LEU A 293 -9.34 -14.69 -15.08
N VAL A 294 -9.05 -13.63 -15.85
CA VAL A 294 -7.70 -13.19 -16.20
C VAL A 294 -7.57 -11.67 -16.05
N GLY A 295 -6.38 -11.18 -15.70
CA GLY A 295 -6.03 -9.78 -15.58
C GLY A 295 -5.42 -9.39 -14.23
N ALA A 296 -4.96 -8.15 -14.11
CA ALA A 296 -4.20 -7.63 -12.97
C ALA A 296 -4.85 -7.86 -11.58
N HIS A 297 -6.17 -7.97 -11.53
CA HIS A 297 -6.93 -8.27 -10.32
C HIS A 297 -6.80 -9.73 -9.84
N ARG A 298 -6.24 -10.63 -10.67
CA ARG A 298 -6.00 -12.04 -10.38
C ARG A 298 -4.54 -12.36 -10.08
N ASP A 299 -3.64 -11.45 -10.40
CA ASP A 299 -2.21 -11.63 -10.24
C ASP A 299 -1.78 -11.63 -8.77
N ASP A 300 -0.54 -12.04 -8.49
CA ASP A 300 0.01 -12.11 -7.14
C ASP A 300 1.50 -11.73 -7.11
N LEU A 301 1.96 -11.28 -5.96
CA LEU A 301 3.37 -11.25 -5.58
C LEU A 301 3.68 -12.52 -4.77
N VAL A 302 4.48 -13.41 -5.33
CA VAL A 302 4.90 -14.62 -4.63
C VAL A 302 6.21 -14.35 -3.90
N LEU A 303 6.19 -14.66 -2.61
CA LEU A 303 7.34 -14.52 -1.72
C LEU A 303 7.97 -15.89 -1.53
N PHE A 304 9.28 -16.01 -1.73
CA PHE A 304 10.03 -17.23 -1.55
C PHE A 304 11.08 -17.06 -0.45
N LEU A 305 11.33 -18.14 0.28
CA LEU A 305 12.52 -18.37 1.08
C LEU A 305 13.26 -19.54 0.46
N ASP A 306 14.44 -19.28 -0.09
CA ASP A 306 15.16 -20.19 -0.99
C ASP A 306 14.28 -20.59 -2.19
N ALA A 307 13.95 -21.88 -2.32
CA ALA A 307 13.11 -22.41 -3.40
C ALA A 307 11.63 -22.59 -2.98
N LEU A 308 11.28 -22.36 -1.70
CA LEU A 308 9.94 -22.64 -1.19
C LEU A 308 9.11 -21.37 -1.06
N PRO A 309 7.82 -21.39 -1.45
CA PRO A 309 6.92 -20.27 -1.17
C PRO A 309 6.82 -20.03 0.34
N ALA A 310 6.96 -18.76 0.76
CA ALA A 310 6.88 -18.43 2.18
C ALA A 310 5.49 -18.74 2.76
N ARG A 311 4.42 -18.54 1.98
CA ARG A 311 3.06 -18.90 2.39
C ARG A 311 2.93 -20.42 2.53
N GLY A 312 2.66 -20.86 3.75
CA GLY A 312 2.48 -22.27 4.10
C GLY A 312 3.74 -23.02 4.49
N PHE A 313 4.94 -22.48 4.20
CA PHE A 313 6.22 -23.14 4.53
C PHE A 313 7.05 -22.38 5.55
N ALA A 314 6.98 -21.03 5.55
CA ALA A 314 7.77 -20.23 6.48
C ALA A 314 7.27 -20.36 7.92
N SER A 315 8.19 -20.51 8.86
CA SER A 315 7.93 -20.44 10.30
C SER A 315 7.43 -19.04 10.69
N HIS A 316 6.86 -18.91 11.90
CA HIS A 316 6.37 -17.61 12.40
C HIS A 316 7.47 -16.54 12.42
N GLY A 317 8.67 -16.90 12.87
CA GLY A 317 9.82 -15.98 12.90
C GLY A 317 10.25 -15.54 11.50
N GLU A 318 10.31 -16.48 10.53
CA GLU A 318 10.64 -16.15 9.14
C GLU A 318 9.59 -15.27 8.49
N GLN A 319 8.30 -15.48 8.79
CA GLN A 319 7.22 -14.60 8.31
C GLN A 319 7.37 -13.17 8.83
N TRP A 320 7.71 -12.98 10.11
CA TRP A 320 8.03 -11.68 10.68
C TRP A 320 9.25 -11.04 10.01
N SER A 321 10.35 -11.81 9.85
CA SER A 321 11.54 -11.33 9.15
C SER A 321 11.23 -10.90 7.72
N LEU A 322 10.41 -11.67 7.02
CA LEU A 322 10.05 -11.37 5.63
C LEU A 322 9.14 -10.14 5.52
N ALA A 323 8.14 -10.01 6.40
CA ALA A 323 7.28 -8.83 6.45
C ALA A 323 8.09 -7.56 6.74
N LEU A 324 9.00 -7.63 7.73
CA LEU A 324 9.91 -6.54 8.06
C LEU A 324 10.84 -6.22 6.89
N ALA A 325 11.42 -7.24 6.25
CA ALA A 325 12.29 -7.06 5.09
C ALA A 325 11.58 -6.38 3.90
N LEU A 326 10.31 -6.71 3.65
CA LEU A 326 9.51 -6.06 2.61
C LEU A 326 9.31 -4.56 2.89
N ARG A 327 9.06 -4.19 4.15
CA ARG A 327 8.90 -2.78 4.54
C ARG A 327 10.22 -2.01 4.50
N LEU A 328 11.29 -2.61 5.03
CA LEU A 328 12.64 -2.04 4.93
C LEU A 328 13.05 -1.83 3.47
N ALA A 329 12.80 -2.84 2.61
CA ALA A 329 13.05 -2.73 1.18
C ALA A 329 12.23 -1.62 0.52
N SER A 330 10.97 -1.46 0.92
CA SER A 330 10.12 -0.35 0.44
C SER A 330 10.70 1.01 0.80
N TYR A 331 11.18 1.14 2.05
CA TYR A 331 11.80 2.37 2.53
C TYR A 331 13.10 2.67 1.76
N GLU A 332 13.99 1.70 1.64
CA GLU A 332 15.26 1.88 0.93
C GLU A 332 15.05 2.18 -0.56
N MET A 333 14.11 1.49 -1.20
CA MET A 333 13.77 1.77 -2.61
C MET A 333 13.24 3.21 -2.80
N LEU A 334 12.37 3.69 -1.91
CA LEU A 334 11.83 5.05 -2.00
C LEU A 334 12.85 6.11 -1.59
N ARG A 335 13.73 5.83 -0.61
CA ARG A 335 14.82 6.71 -0.17
C ARG A 335 15.82 6.97 -1.31
N HIS A 336 16.12 5.95 -2.10
CA HIS A 336 17.06 6.02 -3.22
C HIS A 336 16.41 6.36 -4.56
N ASP A 337 15.11 6.65 -4.59
CA ASP A 337 14.40 7.08 -5.79
C ASP A 337 14.65 8.58 -6.04
N VAL A 338 15.65 8.86 -6.89
CA VAL A 338 16.05 10.24 -7.24
C VAL A 338 15.19 10.87 -8.33
N ASP A 339 14.40 10.06 -9.06
CA ASP A 339 13.70 10.51 -10.27
C ASP A 339 12.61 11.54 -9.97
N ALA A 340 11.91 11.40 -8.84
CA ALA A 340 10.77 12.26 -8.52
C ALA A 340 11.16 13.53 -7.73
N TYR A 341 12.21 13.47 -6.88
CA TYR A 341 12.49 14.53 -5.88
C TYR A 341 13.97 14.92 -5.78
N GLY A 342 14.83 14.49 -6.70
CA GLY A 342 16.24 14.89 -6.73
C GLY A 342 17.03 14.55 -5.45
N GLY A 343 16.63 13.52 -4.71
CA GLY A 343 17.24 13.12 -3.44
C GLY A 343 16.52 13.61 -2.17
N ASP A 344 15.59 14.56 -2.27
CA ASP A 344 14.82 15.06 -1.11
C ASP A 344 13.55 14.24 -0.82
N GLY A 345 13.38 13.11 -1.51
CA GLY A 345 12.18 12.29 -1.50
C GLY A 345 12.14 11.16 -0.47
N GLU A 346 13.06 11.15 0.52
CA GLU A 346 13.07 10.14 1.57
C GLU A 346 11.73 10.07 2.29
N PRO A 347 11.09 8.87 2.39
CA PRO A 347 9.78 8.75 3.01
C PRO A 347 9.85 8.92 4.53
N VAL A 348 8.76 9.40 5.15
CA VAL A 348 8.59 9.37 6.60
C VAL A 348 8.37 7.93 7.04
N LEU A 349 9.19 7.45 7.97
CA LEU A 349 8.99 6.16 8.63
C LEU A 349 7.89 6.24 9.68
N ILE A 350 6.99 5.28 9.67
CA ILE A 350 5.93 5.14 10.66
C ILE A 350 6.00 3.74 11.25
N LEU A 351 6.15 3.65 12.60
CA LEU A 351 6.27 2.39 13.31
C LEU A 351 5.16 2.31 14.38
N ASP A 352 4.17 1.45 14.15
CA ASP A 352 3.02 1.30 15.05
C ASP A 352 3.19 0.08 15.97
N ASP A 353 3.55 0.33 17.23
CA ASP A 353 3.76 -0.69 18.30
C ASP A 353 4.68 -1.87 17.89
N VAL A 354 5.67 -1.62 17.00
CA VAL A 354 6.49 -2.67 16.40
C VAL A 354 7.57 -3.17 17.36
N PHE A 355 8.23 -2.27 18.11
CA PHE A 355 9.39 -2.63 18.93
C PHE A 355 9.09 -3.63 20.04
N ALA A 356 7.89 -3.61 20.61
CA ALA A 356 7.45 -4.55 21.64
C ALA A 356 7.35 -6.00 21.13
N SER A 357 7.18 -6.20 19.80
CA SER A 357 6.99 -7.51 19.18
C SER A 357 8.26 -8.11 18.55
N LEU A 358 9.37 -7.36 18.55
CA LEU A 358 10.62 -7.75 17.90
C LEU A 358 11.62 -8.36 18.88
N ASP A 359 12.32 -9.42 18.42
CA ASP A 359 13.52 -9.91 19.10
C ASP A 359 14.69 -8.92 18.98
N ALA A 360 15.76 -9.16 19.74
CA ALA A 360 16.92 -8.27 19.84
C ALA A 360 17.55 -7.96 18.47
N ARG A 361 17.67 -8.96 17.58
CA ARG A 361 18.30 -8.78 16.25
C ARG A 361 17.48 -7.89 15.35
N ARG A 362 16.18 -8.17 15.22
CA ARG A 362 15.26 -7.36 14.40
C ARG A 362 15.14 -5.95 14.97
N ARG A 363 15.11 -5.83 16.30
CA ARG A 363 15.13 -4.54 17.01
C ARG A 363 16.37 -3.74 16.64
N THR A 364 17.57 -4.30 16.73
CA THR A 364 18.83 -3.64 16.34
C THR A 364 18.84 -3.23 14.87
N ALA A 365 18.40 -4.10 13.97
CA ALA A 365 18.33 -3.78 12.54
C ALA A 365 17.40 -2.60 12.27
N LEU A 366 16.23 -2.55 12.92
CA LEU A 366 15.25 -1.48 12.78
C LEU A 366 15.74 -0.17 13.40
N VAL A 367 16.38 -0.22 14.56
CA VAL A 367 17.01 0.93 15.22
C VAL A 367 18.02 1.61 14.29
N GLY A 368 18.87 0.82 13.62
CA GLY A 368 19.82 1.37 12.65
C GLY A 368 19.15 2.18 11.53
N VAL A 369 18.04 1.68 10.97
CA VAL A 369 17.30 2.40 9.92
C VAL A 369 16.60 3.65 10.47
N VAL A 370 15.95 3.53 11.65
CA VAL A 370 15.24 4.65 12.27
C VAL A 370 16.17 5.79 12.68
N SER A 371 17.37 5.47 13.16
CA SER A 371 18.37 6.47 13.57
C SER A 371 18.91 7.31 12.39
N GLU A 372 18.92 6.74 11.18
CA GLU A 372 19.38 7.42 9.98
C GLU A 372 18.24 8.12 9.22
N ALA A 373 16.98 7.85 9.57
CA ALA A 373 15.84 8.39 8.87
C ALA A 373 15.70 9.90 9.06
N GLN A 374 15.37 10.63 8.00
CA GLN A 374 15.10 12.07 8.08
C GLN A 374 13.95 12.37 9.05
N GLN A 375 12.92 11.51 9.08
CA GLN A 375 11.88 11.53 10.11
C GLN A 375 11.32 10.14 10.34
N ALA A 376 11.16 9.78 11.62
CA ALA A 376 10.49 8.56 12.03
C ALA A 376 9.48 8.85 13.15
N LEU A 377 8.25 8.39 12.99
CA LEU A 377 7.17 8.50 13.97
C LEU A 377 6.92 7.10 14.56
N LEU A 378 7.11 6.93 15.86
CA LEU A 378 6.93 5.63 16.51
C LEU A 378 5.84 5.72 17.57
N THR A 379 5.08 4.65 17.75
CA THR A 379 4.18 4.51 18.89
C THR A 379 4.72 3.48 19.87
N ALA A 380 4.56 3.73 21.16
CA ALA A 380 4.92 2.81 22.22
C ALA A 380 3.91 2.88 23.37
N ALA A 381 3.66 1.77 24.05
CA ALA A 381 2.78 1.75 25.20
C ALA A 381 3.44 2.36 26.44
N VAL A 382 4.72 2.09 26.63
CA VAL A 382 5.56 2.56 27.73
C VAL A 382 6.93 3.04 27.21
N ASP A 383 7.66 3.79 28.02
CA ASP A 383 8.98 4.32 27.63
C ASP A 383 10.00 3.21 27.33
N GLU A 384 9.93 2.10 28.03
CA GLU A 384 10.85 0.96 27.90
C GLU A 384 10.72 0.24 26.54
N ASP A 385 9.59 0.41 25.86
CA ASP A 385 9.41 -0.12 24.48
C ASP A 385 10.20 0.70 23.45
N VAL A 386 10.56 1.95 23.75
CA VAL A 386 11.38 2.79 22.88
C VAL A 386 12.85 2.50 23.11
N PRO A 387 13.61 2.04 22.10
CA PRO A 387 15.05 1.81 22.26
C PRO A 387 15.79 3.06 22.72
N ASP A 388 16.70 2.91 23.71
CA ASP A 388 17.48 4.01 24.26
C ASP A 388 18.41 4.65 23.24
N GLU A 389 18.80 3.89 22.21
CA GLU A 389 19.64 4.36 21.11
C GLU A 389 18.93 5.37 20.20
N LEU A 390 17.60 5.43 20.25
CA LEU A 390 16.82 6.39 19.49
C LEU A 390 16.74 7.73 20.22
N ALA A 391 17.77 8.55 20.04
CA ALA A 391 17.76 9.94 20.49
C ALA A 391 16.74 10.75 19.68
N GLY A 392 15.66 11.25 20.33
CA GLY A 392 14.61 11.99 19.64
C GLY A 392 13.57 12.57 20.58
N ALA A 393 12.54 13.19 20.01
CA ALA A 393 11.45 13.75 20.80
C ALA A 393 10.58 12.65 21.41
N ARG A 394 10.18 12.85 22.68
CA ARG A 394 9.22 11.99 23.37
C ARG A 394 7.95 12.80 23.66
N LEU A 395 6.84 12.35 23.12
CA LEU A 395 5.55 12.98 23.28
C LEU A 395 4.60 12.05 24.04
N ARG A 396 3.97 12.57 25.08
CA ARG A 396 2.98 11.84 25.87
C ARG A 396 1.60 11.99 25.24
N VAL A 397 0.92 10.87 25.03
CA VAL A 397 -0.44 10.83 24.46
C VAL A 397 -1.39 10.25 25.51
N SER A 398 -2.34 11.06 25.96
CA SER A 398 -3.36 10.67 26.93
C SER A 398 -4.70 11.35 26.60
N GLY A 399 -5.79 10.58 26.50
CA GLY A 399 -7.14 11.09 26.21
C GLY A 399 -7.19 11.93 24.94
N SER A 400 -6.51 11.51 23.88
CA SER A 400 -6.41 12.26 22.61
C SER A 400 -5.81 13.68 22.77
N ARG A 401 -4.95 13.87 23.75
CA ARG A 401 -4.12 15.07 23.93
C ARG A 401 -2.65 14.68 23.87
N VAL A 402 -1.85 15.58 23.30
CA VAL A 402 -0.40 15.38 23.13
C VAL A 402 0.31 16.47 23.93
N SER A 403 1.29 16.06 24.72
CA SER A 403 2.18 16.97 25.45
C SER A 403 3.64 16.58 25.26
N ARG A 404 4.55 17.53 25.27
CA ARG A 404 5.98 17.22 25.34
C ARG A 404 6.28 16.64 26.73
N GLY A 405 6.99 15.52 26.76
CA GLY A 405 7.42 14.83 27.98
C GLY A 405 8.57 15.55 28.68
#